data_62fba077b3d98488b3d3bc4b03595d87
#
_entry.id   62fba077b3d98488b3d3bc4b03595d87
#
_cell.length_a   1.000
_cell.length_b   1.000
_cell.length_c   1.000
_cell.angle_alpha   90.00
_cell.angle_beta   90.00
_cell.angle_gamma   90.00
#
_symmetry.space_group_name_H-M   'P 1'
#
loop_
_entity.id
_entity.type
_entity.pdbx_description
1 polymer ?
#
loop_
_entity_poly.entity_id
_entity_poly.type
_entity_poly.pdbx_seq_one_letter_code
_entity_poly.pdbx_strand_id
1 'polypeptide(L)'
;MNKRKGFLICPVRNSDPETQKAIAAYVEKQEAEGVEMYWPARDTDQTDPHGWTICSRNRSAILDANEIHIWYDAASTGSKFDLGMVFVLLGIGWTKKVVIANPEAVKPTPHKSFENVLLKMQEMMDSYSAGGGGR
;
A
#
# COMPACT_ATOMS: atom_id res chain seq x y z
N MET A 1 8.53 -22.15 -1.81
CA MET A 1 8.31 -20.83 -2.40
C MET A 1 7.40 -19.99 -1.54
N ASN A 2 7.84 -18.81 -1.28
CA ASN A 2 7.03 -17.91 -0.46
C ASN A 2 5.83 -17.40 -1.25
N LYS A 3 4.68 -17.43 -0.62
CA LYS A 3 3.47 -16.90 -1.22
C LYS A 3 3.56 -15.38 -1.27
N ARG A 4 3.16 -14.79 -2.39
CA ARG A 4 3.11 -13.34 -2.51
C ARG A 4 1.85 -12.84 -1.83
N LYS A 5 2.03 -12.05 -0.78
CA LYS A 5 0.92 -11.44 -0.04
C LYS A 5 1.05 -9.92 -0.13
N GLY A 6 0.05 -9.28 -0.68
CA GLY A 6 0.04 -7.84 -0.86
C GLY A 6 -1.00 -7.16 0.01
N PHE A 7 -0.66 -6.00 0.54
CA PHE A 7 -1.61 -5.11 1.20
C PHE A 7 -1.80 -3.90 0.31
N LEU A 8 -3.05 -3.53 0.05
CA LEU A 8 -3.34 -2.37 -0.78
C LEU A 8 -3.70 -1.17 0.09
N ILE A 9 -2.85 -0.15 0.06
CA ILE A 9 -3.14 1.15 0.64
C ILE A 9 -3.91 1.94 -0.41
N CYS A 10 -5.14 2.34 -0.10
CA CYS A 10 -6.00 3.04 -1.05
C CYS A 10 -7.08 3.80 -0.31
N PRO A 11 -7.74 4.77 -0.97
CA PRO A 11 -8.89 5.43 -0.37
C PRO A 11 -10.05 4.45 -0.22
N VAL A 12 -10.73 4.50 0.92
CA VAL A 12 -11.89 3.66 1.22
C VAL A 12 -13.14 4.52 1.28
N ARG A 13 -13.05 5.65 1.99
CA ARG A 13 -14.17 6.59 2.14
C ARG A 13 -14.02 7.76 1.17
N ASN A 14 -15.15 8.32 0.78
CA ASN A 14 -15.20 9.55 -0.03
C ASN A 14 -14.51 9.43 -1.40
N SER A 15 -14.34 8.22 -1.90
CA SER A 15 -13.82 8.05 -3.25
C SER A 15 -15.00 7.83 -4.20
N ASP A 16 -14.83 8.29 -5.44
CA ASP A 16 -15.90 8.18 -6.42
C ASP A 16 -16.03 6.74 -6.96
N PRO A 17 -17.19 6.39 -7.54
CA PRO A 17 -17.41 5.03 -8.04
C PRO A 17 -16.43 4.59 -9.12
N GLU A 18 -15.97 5.52 -9.95
CA GLU A 18 -15.01 5.17 -11.00
C GLU A 18 -13.64 4.78 -10.43
N THR A 19 -13.20 5.53 -9.41
CA THR A 19 -11.96 5.20 -8.72
C THR A 19 -12.06 3.85 -8.03
N GLN A 20 -13.18 3.58 -7.35
CA GLN A 20 -13.38 2.28 -6.70
C GLN A 20 -13.39 1.14 -7.71
N LYS A 21 -13.98 1.36 -8.87
CA LYS A 21 -13.99 0.39 -9.93
C LYS A 21 -12.59 0.10 -10.47
N ALA A 22 -11.79 1.15 -10.64
CA ALA A 22 -10.41 1.01 -11.09
C ALA A 22 -9.55 0.27 -10.08
N ILE A 23 -9.74 0.55 -8.79
CA ILE A 23 -9.05 -0.14 -7.71
C ILE A 23 -9.44 -1.63 -7.70
N ALA A 24 -10.72 -1.92 -7.83
CA ALA A 24 -11.19 -3.31 -7.89
C ALA A 24 -10.55 -4.07 -9.05
N ALA A 25 -10.46 -3.43 -10.21
CA ALA A 25 -9.81 -4.04 -11.39
C ALA A 25 -8.32 -4.29 -11.15
N TYR A 26 -7.65 -3.38 -10.45
CA TYR A 26 -6.25 -3.56 -10.09
C TYR A 26 -6.07 -4.78 -9.19
N VAL A 27 -6.89 -4.89 -8.14
CA VAL A 27 -6.85 -6.03 -7.22
C VAL A 27 -7.06 -7.34 -7.97
N GLU A 28 -8.07 -7.37 -8.84
CA GLU A 28 -8.39 -8.55 -9.61
C GLU A 28 -7.22 -8.99 -10.49
N LYS A 29 -6.56 -8.03 -11.13
CA LYS A 29 -5.39 -8.29 -11.94
C LYS A 29 -4.24 -8.88 -11.12
N GLN A 30 -3.98 -8.31 -9.95
CA GLN A 30 -2.92 -8.81 -9.07
C GLN A 30 -3.23 -10.23 -8.58
N GLU A 31 -4.48 -10.49 -8.23
CA GLU A 31 -4.89 -11.82 -7.79
C GLU A 31 -4.76 -12.83 -8.92
N ALA A 32 -5.06 -12.44 -10.14
CA ALA A 32 -4.88 -13.29 -11.32
C ALA A 32 -3.40 -13.61 -11.57
N GLU A 33 -2.50 -12.75 -11.13
CA GLU A 33 -1.06 -12.95 -11.23
C GLU A 33 -0.46 -13.70 -10.05
N GLY A 34 -1.30 -14.16 -9.12
CA GLY A 34 -0.87 -14.98 -8.02
C GLY A 34 -0.57 -14.25 -6.71
N VAL A 35 -0.92 -12.98 -6.60
CA VAL A 35 -0.75 -12.23 -5.36
C VAL A 35 -2.00 -12.37 -4.52
N GLU A 36 -1.85 -12.77 -3.27
CA GLU A 36 -2.96 -12.78 -2.32
C GLU A 36 -3.11 -11.34 -1.80
N MET A 37 -4.09 -10.62 -2.34
CA MET A 37 -4.27 -9.20 -2.01
C MET A 37 -5.19 -9.02 -0.80
N TYR A 38 -4.77 -8.17 0.12
CA TYR A 38 -5.62 -7.66 1.18
C TYR A 38 -6.06 -6.25 0.80
N TRP A 39 -7.34 -6.09 0.57
CA TRP A 39 -7.96 -4.82 0.16
C TRP A 39 -8.94 -4.40 1.26
N PRO A 40 -8.61 -3.38 2.09
CA PRO A 40 -9.43 -3.05 3.25
C PRO A 40 -10.90 -2.77 2.96
N ALA A 41 -11.22 -2.16 1.82
CA ALA A 41 -12.62 -1.91 1.45
C ALA A 41 -13.43 -3.21 1.33
N ARG A 42 -12.78 -4.30 0.97
CA ARG A 42 -13.40 -5.62 0.83
C ARG A 42 -13.17 -6.48 2.07
N ASP A 43 -11.97 -6.42 2.65
CA ASP A 43 -11.50 -7.45 3.58
C ASP A 43 -11.49 -7.03 5.05
N THR A 44 -11.65 -5.73 5.34
CA THR A 44 -11.73 -5.25 6.71
C THR A 44 -13.17 -4.88 7.03
N ASP A 45 -13.66 -5.38 8.16
CA ASP A 45 -14.97 -4.98 8.67
C ASP A 45 -14.91 -3.49 9.02
N GLN A 46 -15.75 -2.69 8.36
CA GLN A 46 -15.76 -1.24 8.47
C GLN A 46 -16.77 -0.72 9.49
N THR A 47 -17.35 -1.60 10.32
CA THR A 47 -18.48 -1.22 11.18
C THR A 47 -18.08 -0.55 12.49
N ASP A 48 -16.79 -0.59 12.87
CA ASP A 48 -16.35 0.09 14.08
C ASP A 48 -16.43 1.61 13.87
N PRO A 49 -17.35 2.31 14.58
CA PRO A 49 -17.55 3.74 14.36
C PRO A 49 -16.38 4.60 14.84
N HIS A 50 -15.52 4.06 15.70
CA HIS A 50 -14.36 4.79 16.22
C HIS A 50 -13.07 4.51 15.43
N GLY A 51 -13.08 3.50 14.59
CA GLY A 51 -11.96 3.21 13.69
C GLY A 51 -10.82 2.39 14.29
N TRP A 52 -10.83 2.12 15.59
CA TRP A 52 -9.74 1.39 16.25
C TRP A 52 -9.56 -0.02 15.68
N THR A 53 -10.67 -0.74 15.55
CA THR A 53 -10.65 -2.11 15.04
C THR A 53 -10.21 -2.13 13.57
N ILE A 54 -10.69 -1.15 12.80
CA ILE A 54 -10.32 -1.02 11.38
C ILE A 54 -8.80 -0.85 11.24
N CYS A 55 -8.25 0.12 11.97
CA CYS A 55 -6.81 0.39 11.90
C CYS A 55 -5.98 -0.77 12.44
N SER A 56 -6.47 -1.44 13.49
CA SER A 56 -5.77 -2.59 14.06
C SER A 56 -5.72 -3.77 13.10
N ARG A 57 -6.82 -4.02 12.39
CA ARG A 57 -6.87 -5.09 11.37
C ARG A 57 -5.97 -4.77 10.19
N ASN A 58 -5.98 -3.52 9.75
CA ASN A 58 -5.11 -3.08 8.67
C ASN A 58 -3.64 -3.22 9.08
N ARG A 59 -3.29 -2.84 10.29
CA ARG A 59 -1.93 -3.00 10.81
C ARG A 59 -1.48 -4.45 10.77
N SER A 60 -2.33 -5.37 11.23
CA SER A 60 -2.03 -6.80 11.21
C SER A 60 -1.80 -7.30 9.79
N ALA A 61 -2.63 -6.85 8.84
CA ALA A 61 -2.51 -7.25 7.45
C ALA A 61 -1.23 -6.68 6.81
N ILE A 62 -0.85 -5.45 7.17
CA ILE A 62 0.40 -4.84 6.72
C ILE A 62 1.59 -5.67 7.23
N LEU A 63 1.56 -6.05 8.50
CA LEU A 63 2.63 -6.86 9.08
C LEU A 63 2.76 -8.22 8.40
N ASP A 64 1.65 -8.81 7.99
CA ASP A 64 1.62 -10.11 7.33
C ASP A 64 2.05 -10.05 5.85
N ALA A 65 1.93 -8.89 5.22
CA ALA A 65 2.22 -8.73 3.80
C ALA A 65 3.72 -8.63 3.53
N ASN A 66 4.15 -9.15 2.38
CA ASN A 66 5.51 -8.95 1.90
C ASN A 66 5.58 -7.96 0.72
N GLU A 67 4.42 -7.51 0.25
CA GLU A 67 4.31 -6.48 -0.78
C GLU A 67 3.33 -5.43 -0.33
N ILE A 68 3.69 -4.17 -0.48
CA ILE A 68 2.78 -3.05 -0.23
C ILE A 68 2.47 -2.40 -1.57
N HIS A 69 1.21 -2.44 -1.94
CA HIS A 69 0.72 -1.79 -3.15
C HIS A 69 0.01 -0.51 -2.72
N ILE A 70 0.23 0.57 -3.43
CA ILE A 70 -0.30 1.87 -3.05
C ILE A 70 -1.06 2.47 -4.22
N TRP A 71 -2.36 2.66 -4.04
CA TRP A 71 -3.16 3.48 -4.93
C TRP A 71 -3.20 4.86 -4.29
N TYR A 72 -2.38 5.76 -4.81
CA TYR A 72 -2.17 7.05 -4.16
C TYR A 72 -3.32 8.01 -4.43
N ASP A 73 -3.81 8.63 -3.38
CA ASP A 73 -4.77 9.73 -3.41
C ASP A 73 -4.34 10.73 -2.35
N ALA A 74 -3.93 11.91 -2.78
CA ALA A 74 -3.42 12.94 -1.88
C ALA A 74 -4.45 13.38 -0.84
N ALA A 75 -5.74 13.21 -1.12
CA ALA A 75 -6.80 13.59 -0.21
C ALA A 75 -7.13 12.50 0.82
N SER A 76 -6.61 11.29 0.67
CA SER A 76 -6.93 10.19 1.57
C SER A 76 -6.08 10.24 2.84
N THR A 77 -6.70 10.61 3.95
CA THR A 77 -6.02 10.65 5.25
C THR A 77 -5.73 9.25 5.76
N GLY A 78 -6.62 8.30 5.51
CA GLY A 78 -6.40 6.90 5.89
C GLY A 78 -5.19 6.30 5.19
N SER A 79 -5.00 6.62 3.91
CA SER A 79 -3.83 6.15 3.18
C SER A 79 -2.54 6.69 3.77
N LYS A 80 -2.53 7.95 4.20
CA LYS A 80 -1.36 8.55 4.83
C LYS A 80 -1.03 7.89 6.16
N PHE A 81 -2.05 7.52 6.92
CA PHE A 81 -1.88 6.81 8.19
C PHE A 81 -1.22 5.45 7.93
N ASP A 82 -1.71 4.71 6.96
CA ASP A 82 -1.16 3.40 6.60
C ASP A 82 0.27 3.52 6.06
N LEU A 83 0.54 4.55 5.25
CA LEU A 83 1.88 4.81 4.75
C LEU A 83 2.87 5.08 5.87
N GLY A 84 2.43 5.78 6.92
CA GLY A 84 3.26 6.03 8.09
C GLY A 84 3.68 4.73 8.78
N MET A 85 2.76 3.77 8.88
CA MET A 85 3.08 2.47 9.45
C MET A 85 4.13 1.74 8.62
N VAL A 86 3.97 1.74 7.31
CA VAL A 86 4.92 1.10 6.40
C VAL A 86 6.29 1.78 6.49
N PHE A 87 6.30 3.10 6.55
CA PHE A 87 7.54 3.88 6.65
C PHE A 87 8.36 3.46 7.87
N VAL A 88 7.70 3.30 9.01
CA VAL A 88 8.37 2.86 10.24
C VAL A 88 8.94 1.45 10.06
N LEU A 89 8.16 0.54 9.48
CA LEU A 89 8.61 -0.83 9.27
C LEU A 89 9.86 -0.90 8.39
N LEU A 90 9.88 -0.12 7.32
CA LEU A 90 11.06 -0.08 6.45
C LEU A 90 12.28 0.48 7.20
N GLY A 91 12.05 1.44 8.09
CA GLY A 91 13.11 2.05 8.89
C GLY A 91 13.74 1.10 9.89
N ILE A 92 13.01 0.10 10.37
CA ILE A 92 13.54 -0.88 11.31
C ILE A 92 14.00 -2.17 10.63
N GLY A 93 14.15 -2.14 9.31
CA GLY A 93 14.78 -3.23 8.59
C GLY A 93 13.85 -4.18 7.86
N TRP A 94 12.54 -3.92 7.83
CA TRP A 94 11.62 -4.73 7.06
C TRP A 94 11.78 -4.42 5.58
N THR A 95 12.11 -5.44 4.79
CA THR A 95 12.29 -5.29 3.34
C THR A 95 11.02 -5.79 2.65
N LYS A 96 10.13 -4.88 2.36
CA LYS A 96 8.91 -5.18 1.62
C LYS A 96 9.01 -4.57 0.23
N LYS A 97 8.46 -5.28 -0.76
CA LYS A 97 8.32 -4.69 -2.08
C LYS A 97 7.28 -3.57 -2.01
N VAL A 98 7.59 -2.43 -2.60
CA VAL A 98 6.68 -1.28 -2.64
C VAL A 98 6.32 -1.02 -4.09
N VAL A 99 5.03 -1.07 -4.39
CA VAL A 99 4.50 -0.90 -5.75
C VAL A 99 3.50 0.24 -5.77
N ILE A 100 3.74 1.24 -6.60
CA ILE A 100 2.77 2.31 -6.82
C ILE A 100 1.82 1.83 -7.92
N ALA A 101 0.55 1.62 -7.55
CA ALA A 101 -0.45 1.05 -8.45
C ALA A 101 -0.88 2.04 -9.54
N ASN A 102 -0.85 3.34 -9.22
CA ASN A 102 -1.26 4.42 -10.13
C ASN A 102 -0.12 5.44 -10.27
N PRO A 103 0.97 5.06 -10.95
CA PRO A 103 2.19 5.87 -10.98
C PRO A 103 2.00 7.26 -11.62
N GLU A 104 1.00 7.43 -12.47
CA GLU A 104 0.69 8.72 -13.07
C GLU A 104 0.25 9.76 -12.05
N ALA A 105 -0.21 9.33 -10.88
CA ALA A 105 -0.64 10.21 -9.80
C ALA A 105 0.50 10.62 -8.87
N VAL A 106 1.69 10.02 -9.03
CA VAL A 106 2.81 10.24 -8.11
C VAL A 106 4.00 10.79 -8.89
N LYS A 107 4.09 12.11 -8.94
CA LYS A 107 5.18 12.79 -9.65
C LYS A 107 6.08 13.47 -8.64
N PRO A 108 7.39 13.54 -8.93
CA PRO A 108 8.29 14.27 -8.05
C PRO A 108 7.93 15.74 -8.01
N THR A 109 8.10 16.35 -6.85
CA THR A 109 7.82 17.76 -6.65
C THR A 109 9.12 18.48 -6.23
N PRO A 110 9.20 19.82 -6.43
CA PRO A 110 10.45 20.54 -6.13
C PRO A 110 10.72 20.73 -4.64
N HIS A 111 9.71 20.53 -3.80
CA HIS A 111 9.85 20.73 -2.36
C HIS A 111 9.38 19.48 -1.62
N LYS A 112 9.35 19.57 -0.29
CA LYS A 112 8.91 18.48 0.56
C LYS A 112 7.48 18.04 0.20
N SER A 113 7.30 16.73 -0.04
CA SER A 113 5.98 16.19 -0.34
C SER A 113 5.94 14.69 -0.02
N PHE A 114 4.74 14.16 0.21
CA PHE A 114 4.58 12.73 0.39
C PHE A 114 4.84 11.97 -0.92
N GLU A 115 4.60 12.60 -2.06
CA GLU A 115 4.93 12.02 -3.36
C GLU A 115 6.42 11.71 -3.45
N ASN A 116 7.25 12.65 -3.04
CA ASN A 116 8.70 12.45 -3.04
C ASN A 116 9.12 11.33 -2.09
N VAL A 117 8.49 11.25 -0.92
CA VAL A 117 8.78 10.20 0.05
C VAL A 117 8.39 8.83 -0.51
N LEU A 118 7.21 8.74 -1.11
CA LEU A 118 6.73 7.49 -1.67
C LEU A 118 7.62 6.98 -2.81
N LEU A 119 8.02 7.88 -3.70
CA LEU A 119 8.94 7.52 -4.78
C LEU A 119 10.27 7.01 -4.24
N LYS A 120 10.76 7.63 -3.16
CA LYS A 120 12.00 7.19 -2.53
C LYS A 120 11.85 5.82 -1.88
N MET A 121 10.72 5.56 -1.23
CA MET A 121 10.44 4.25 -0.64
C MET A 121 10.48 3.16 -1.70
N GLN A 122 9.83 3.39 -2.83
CA GLN A 122 9.82 2.44 -3.93
C GLN A 122 11.23 2.20 -4.48
N GLU A 123 11.96 3.26 -4.72
CA GLU A 123 13.33 3.19 -5.23
C GLU A 123 14.24 2.38 -4.30
N MET A 124 14.16 2.66 -3.00
CA MET A 124 15.00 1.97 -2.01
C MET A 124 14.67 0.48 -1.94
N MET A 125 13.39 0.13 -1.96
CA MET A 125 12.99 -1.27 -1.88
C MET A 125 13.31 -2.01 -3.17
N ASP A 126 13.19 -1.38 -4.31
CA ASP A 126 13.58 -1.97 -5.59
C ASP A 126 15.09 -2.23 -5.62
N SER A 127 15.87 -1.27 -5.15
CA SER A 127 17.33 -1.39 -5.06
C SER A 127 17.72 -2.53 -4.12
N TYR A 128 17.00 -2.68 -3.01
CA TYR A 128 17.22 -3.74 -2.05
C TYR A 128 16.97 -5.11 -2.69
N SER A 129 15.86 -5.26 -3.40
CA SER A 129 15.51 -6.50 -4.08
C SER A 129 16.52 -6.85 -5.17
N ALA A 130 16.91 -5.86 -5.98
CA ALA A 130 17.81 -6.09 -7.11
C ALA A 130 19.24 -6.41 -6.65
N GLY A 131 19.74 -5.68 -5.67
CA GLY A 131 21.12 -5.83 -5.22
C GLY A 131 21.29 -6.80 -4.07
N GLY A 132 20.24 -7.02 -3.30
CA GLY A 132 20.30 -7.77 -2.06
C GLY A 132 19.56 -9.09 -2.07
N GLY A 133 19.13 -9.53 -3.22
CA GLY A 133 18.31 -10.73 -3.32
C GLY A 133 18.93 -11.96 -2.71
N GLY A 134 20.23 -11.98 -2.56
CA GLY A 134 20.94 -13.08 -1.96
C GLY A 134 21.10 -12.99 -0.46
N ARG A 135 20.61 -11.96 0.15
CA ARG A 135 20.78 -11.75 1.59
C ARG A 135 19.71 -12.33 2.41
#